data_8f6683ec1c7380f638a68077b35774cf
#
_entry.id   8f6683ec1c7380f638a68077b35774cf
#
_cell.length_a   1.000
_cell.length_b   1.000
_cell.length_c   1.000
_cell.angle_alpha   90.00
_cell.angle_beta   90.00
_cell.angle_gamma   90.00
#
_symmetry.space_group_name_H-M   'P 1'
#
loop_
_entity.id
_entity.type
_entity.pdbx_description
1 polymer ?
#
loop_
_entity_poly.entity_id
_entity_poly.type
_entity_poly.pdbx_seq_one_letter_code
_entity_poly.pdbx_strand_id
1 'polypeptide(L)'
;MGIGDPTRSYLSKVRCRYILFTVVLLIVVALYVTMNLKNYGLYTGNHPFFSAQPCQYLDSKEKGQLLKMAYTVHKILDDFGIDHWLVYGSVFGAVRAHGPLPWDNDVDIGFNGSGIFATMDFNKFLTAFEDNGLKVYHRRWITSNVMKVYKDDQPHIKVDLFAFYNYRGWMKRAGLETWLFALNYNLHDTYPARLVEKPLPMVRFGYFKLPAPREGLTIQRYLYPDDWWKEVKPVTCK
;
A
#
# COMPACT_ATOMS: atom_id res chain seq x y z
N MET A 1 14.29 25.16 57.51
CA MET A 1 14.56 24.41 56.24
C MET A 1 13.73 23.14 56.30
N GLY A 2 12.63 23.10 55.54
CA GLY A 2 11.74 21.93 55.49
C GLY A 2 12.34 20.90 54.56
N ILE A 3 12.68 19.74 55.08
CA ILE A 3 13.13 18.57 54.34
C ILE A 3 11.85 17.99 53.66
N GLY A 4 11.73 18.22 52.37
CA GLY A 4 10.61 17.69 51.59
C GLY A 4 10.62 16.16 51.65
N ASP A 5 9.49 15.56 51.98
CA ASP A 5 9.29 14.12 52.15
C ASP A 5 9.59 13.38 50.83
N PRO A 6 10.64 12.55 50.76
CA PRO A 6 11.04 11.84 49.54
C PRO A 6 9.98 10.83 49.04
N THR A 7 9.10 10.35 49.94
CA THR A 7 8.04 9.41 49.60
C THR A 7 6.94 10.08 48.77
N ARG A 8 6.65 11.36 49.02
CA ARG A 8 5.68 12.14 48.28
C ARG A 8 6.13 12.41 46.84
N SER A 9 7.42 12.64 46.63
CA SER A 9 8.02 12.81 45.29
C SER A 9 7.99 11.51 44.49
N TYR A 10 8.28 10.38 45.13
CA TYR A 10 8.24 9.07 44.48
C TYR A 10 6.80 8.68 44.06
N LEU A 11 5.83 8.81 44.94
CA LEU A 11 4.41 8.54 44.65
C LEU A 11 3.87 9.42 43.52
N SER A 12 4.29 10.67 43.42
CA SER A 12 3.88 11.55 42.32
C SER A 12 4.42 11.10 40.96
N LYS A 13 5.69 10.67 40.91
CA LYS A 13 6.32 10.13 39.69
C LYS A 13 5.67 8.82 39.23
N VAL A 14 5.35 7.95 40.18
CA VAL A 14 4.65 6.67 39.91
C VAL A 14 3.25 6.96 39.35
N ARG A 15 2.47 7.84 39.96
CA ARG A 15 1.15 8.25 39.46
C ARG A 15 1.24 8.86 38.06
N CYS A 16 2.21 9.73 37.81
CA CYS A 16 2.41 10.34 36.49
C CYS A 16 2.68 9.30 35.41
N ARG A 17 3.49 8.28 35.71
CA ARG A 17 3.76 7.15 34.79
C ARG A 17 2.51 6.32 34.49
N TYR A 18 1.69 6.02 35.50
CA TYR A 18 0.43 5.30 35.31
C TYR A 18 -0.56 6.12 34.46
N ILE A 19 -0.69 7.42 34.74
CA ILE A 19 -1.55 8.32 33.94
C ILE A 19 -1.07 8.35 32.49
N LEU A 20 0.23 8.53 32.26
CA LEU A 20 0.79 8.52 30.92
C LEU A 20 0.54 7.19 30.19
N PHE A 21 0.78 6.07 30.88
CA PHE A 21 0.52 4.74 30.32
C PHE A 21 -0.96 4.56 29.95
N THR A 22 -1.88 4.97 30.84
CA THR A 22 -3.32 4.89 30.60
C THR A 22 -3.74 5.74 29.42
N VAL A 23 -3.22 6.98 29.31
CA VAL A 23 -3.50 7.88 28.19
C VAL A 23 -3.00 7.27 26.87
N VAL A 24 -1.77 6.76 26.85
CA VAL A 24 -1.20 6.09 25.65
C VAL A 24 -2.05 4.86 25.27
N LEU A 25 -2.44 4.05 26.24
CA LEU A 25 -3.29 2.88 25.99
C LEU A 25 -4.65 3.30 25.39
N LEU A 26 -5.28 4.35 25.94
CA LEU A 26 -6.56 4.87 25.43
C LEU A 26 -6.42 5.40 23.99
N ILE A 27 -5.31 6.08 23.69
CA ILE A 27 -5.01 6.56 22.32
C ILE A 27 -4.86 5.37 21.37
N VAL A 28 -4.11 4.33 21.76
CA VAL A 28 -3.91 3.12 20.94
C VAL A 28 -5.25 2.41 20.69
N VAL A 29 -6.08 2.25 21.74
CA VAL A 29 -7.42 1.65 21.61
C VAL A 29 -8.32 2.50 20.71
N ALA A 30 -8.32 3.82 20.88
CA ALA A 30 -9.11 4.72 20.04
C ALA A 30 -8.67 4.66 18.56
N LEU A 31 -7.36 4.64 18.30
CA LEU A 31 -6.82 4.44 16.95
C LEU A 31 -7.22 3.08 16.39
N TYR A 32 -7.09 2.02 17.17
CA TYR A 32 -7.50 0.67 16.76
C TYR A 32 -8.99 0.62 16.39
N VAL A 33 -9.87 1.16 17.24
CA VAL A 33 -11.31 1.21 17.00
C VAL A 33 -11.64 2.03 15.76
N THR A 34 -11.06 3.24 15.61
CA THR A 34 -11.31 4.08 14.44
C THR A 34 -10.84 3.42 13.14
N MET A 35 -9.76 2.66 13.17
CA MET A 35 -9.25 1.95 12.01
C MET A 35 -10.14 0.77 11.61
N ASN A 36 -10.61 -0.01 12.59
CA ASN A 36 -11.57 -1.08 12.31
C ASN A 36 -12.90 -0.53 11.77
N LEU A 37 -13.38 0.57 12.34
CA LEU A 37 -14.57 1.25 11.82
C LEU A 37 -14.36 1.79 10.40
N LYS A 38 -13.15 2.28 10.08
CA LYS A 38 -12.79 2.71 8.72
C LYS A 38 -12.83 1.54 7.73
N ASN A 39 -12.24 0.42 8.08
CA ASN A 39 -12.24 -0.76 7.23
C ASN A 39 -13.67 -1.29 7.02
N TYR A 40 -14.45 -1.38 8.08
CA TYR A 40 -15.86 -1.74 8.01
C TYR A 40 -16.65 -0.76 7.14
N GLY A 41 -16.43 0.55 7.31
CA GLY A 41 -17.07 1.60 6.51
C GLY A 41 -16.70 1.58 5.02
N LEU A 42 -15.47 1.21 4.68
CA LEU A 42 -15.04 1.04 3.29
C LEU A 42 -15.79 -0.11 2.61
N TYR A 43 -16.06 -1.20 3.31
CA TYR A 43 -16.80 -2.35 2.78
C TYR A 43 -18.31 -2.13 2.79
N THR A 44 -18.86 -1.46 3.79
CA THR A 44 -20.31 -1.30 3.95
C THR A 44 -20.88 0.01 3.41
N GLY A 45 -20.03 0.99 3.13
CA GLY A 45 -20.43 2.33 2.67
C GLY A 45 -21.15 3.20 3.73
N ASN A 46 -21.28 2.72 4.96
CA ASN A 46 -22.09 3.33 6.02
C ASN A 46 -21.29 3.95 7.17
N HIS A 47 -20.01 4.24 6.95
CA HIS A 47 -19.19 4.80 8.03
C HIS A 47 -19.47 6.30 8.22
N PRO A 48 -19.81 6.78 9.44
CA PRO A 48 -20.22 8.18 9.68
C PRO A 48 -19.10 9.20 9.42
N PHE A 49 -17.82 8.79 9.46
CA PHE A 49 -16.68 9.66 9.26
C PHE A 49 -15.98 9.50 7.89
N PHE A 50 -16.40 8.53 7.10
CA PHE A 50 -15.78 8.26 5.80
C PHE A 50 -16.88 7.98 4.78
N SER A 51 -17.06 8.89 3.83
CA SER A 51 -17.91 8.61 2.68
C SER A 51 -17.27 7.50 1.83
N ALA A 52 -18.09 6.58 1.36
CA ALA A 52 -17.64 5.64 0.34
C ALA A 52 -17.13 6.43 -0.88
N GLN A 53 -15.97 6.01 -1.40
CA GLN A 53 -15.45 6.60 -2.64
C GLN A 53 -16.51 6.39 -3.74
N PRO A 54 -16.85 7.43 -4.52
CA PRO A 54 -17.75 7.25 -5.64
C PRO A 54 -17.17 6.21 -6.61
N CYS A 55 -18.02 5.38 -7.18
CA CYS A 55 -17.59 4.45 -8.22
C CYS A 55 -17.09 5.23 -9.44
N GLN A 56 -15.85 5.03 -9.79
CA GLN A 56 -15.22 5.67 -10.94
C GLN A 56 -14.97 4.63 -12.01
N TYR A 57 -15.90 4.47 -12.94
CA TYR A 57 -15.59 3.74 -14.16
C TYR A 57 -14.75 4.66 -15.06
N LEU A 58 -13.54 4.21 -15.38
CA LEU A 58 -12.72 4.91 -16.37
C LEU A 58 -13.34 4.75 -17.75
N ASP A 59 -13.37 5.84 -18.49
CA ASP A 59 -13.68 5.77 -19.92
C ASP A 59 -12.52 5.10 -20.70
N SER A 60 -12.73 4.83 -21.98
CA SER A 60 -11.73 4.14 -22.80
C SER A 60 -10.43 4.94 -22.95
N LYS A 61 -10.51 6.27 -22.94
CA LYS A 61 -9.35 7.17 -23.02
C LYS A 61 -8.56 7.16 -21.72
N GLU A 62 -9.24 7.29 -20.58
CA GLU A 62 -8.65 7.23 -19.24
C GLU A 62 -7.99 5.87 -18.98
N LYS A 63 -8.68 4.78 -19.33
CA LYS A 63 -8.12 3.43 -19.26
C LYS A 63 -6.86 3.27 -20.12
N GLY A 64 -6.86 3.83 -21.33
CA GLY A 64 -5.68 3.86 -22.20
C GLY A 64 -4.51 4.64 -21.57
N GLN A 65 -4.81 5.75 -20.90
CA GLN A 65 -3.81 6.57 -20.22
C GLN A 65 -3.24 5.86 -18.98
N LEU A 66 -4.09 5.21 -18.17
CA LEU A 66 -3.66 4.40 -17.04
C LEU A 66 -2.74 3.26 -17.49
N LEU A 67 -3.10 2.55 -18.56
CA LEU A 67 -2.26 1.50 -19.13
C LEU A 67 -0.91 2.04 -19.64
N LYS A 68 -0.91 3.19 -20.33
CA LYS A 68 0.33 3.83 -20.77
C LYS A 68 1.21 4.23 -19.59
N MET A 69 0.63 4.78 -18.53
CA MET A 69 1.35 5.14 -17.31
C MET A 69 1.95 3.90 -16.64
N ALA A 70 1.16 2.83 -16.47
CA ALA A 70 1.64 1.58 -15.88
C ALA A 70 2.79 0.96 -16.68
N TYR A 71 2.72 1.01 -18.02
CA TYR A 71 3.81 0.58 -18.89
C TYR A 71 5.08 1.42 -18.71
N THR A 72 4.94 2.75 -18.64
CA THR A 72 6.07 3.65 -18.42
C THR A 72 6.73 3.39 -17.08
N VAL A 73 5.92 3.24 -16.01
CA VAL A 73 6.42 2.91 -14.67
C VAL A 73 7.16 1.57 -14.67
N HIS A 74 6.58 0.54 -15.30
CA HIS A 74 7.23 -0.76 -15.45
C HIS A 74 8.61 -0.62 -16.12
N LYS A 75 8.69 0.12 -17.23
CA LYS A 75 9.96 0.35 -17.93
C LYS A 75 10.98 1.06 -17.05
N ILE A 76 10.59 2.09 -16.32
CA ILE A 76 11.49 2.79 -15.41
C ILE A 76 12.02 1.82 -14.33
N LEU A 77 11.16 0.99 -13.74
CA LEU A 77 11.59 0.01 -12.74
C LEU A 77 12.57 -1.02 -13.33
N ASP A 78 12.30 -1.51 -14.55
CA ASP A 78 13.20 -2.41 -15.28
C ASP A 78 14.56 -1.75 -15.58
N ASP A 79 14.57 -0.51 -16.07
CA ASP A 79 15.78 0.22 -16.45
C ASP A 79 16.69 0.50 -15.22
N PHE A 80 16.08 0.65 -14.03
CA PHE A 80 16.81 0.72 -12.76
C PHE A 80 17.14 -0.66 -12.17
N GLY A 81 16.71 -1.76 -12.79
CA GLY A 81 16.91 -3.11 -12.30
C GLY A 81 16.15 -3.44 -11.01
N ILE A 82 15.05 -2.75 -10.75
CA ILE A 82 14.23 -2.92 -9.56
C ILE A 82 13.25 -4.08 -9.78
N ASP A 83 13.38 -5.13 -8.97
CA ASP A 83 12.42 -6.24 -8.97
C ASP A 83 11.04 -5.75 -8.55
N HIS A 84 10.03 -5.99 -9.38
CA HIS A 84 8.66 -5.52 -9.13
C HIS A 84 7.64 -6.52 -9.68
N TRP A 85 6.39 -6.40 -9.22
CA TRP A 85 5.29 -7.29 -9.56
C TRP A 85 3.95 -6.61 -9.30
N LEU A 86 2.89 -7.10 -9.94
CA LEU A 86 1.53 -6.68 -9.61
C LEU A 86 1.18 -7.09 -8.18
N VAL A 87 0.42 -6.24 -7.47
CA VAL A 87 -0.05 -6.50 -6.11
C VAL A 87 -1.50 -6.01 -5.95
N TYR A 88 -2.16 -6.35 -4.88
CA TYR A 88 -3.52 -5.91 -4.53
C TYR A 88 -4.57 -6.10 -5.65
N GLY A 89 -5.40 -5.08 -5.90
CA GLY A 89 -6.44 -5.08 -6.92
C GLY A 89 -5.94 -5.42 -8.32
N SER A 90 -4.72 -4.99 -8.63
CA SER A 90 -4.13 -5.19 -9.95
C SER A 90 -3.81 -6.65 -10.30
N VAL A 91 -3.60 -7.52 -9.29
CA VAL A 91 -3.50 -8.98 -9.53
C VAL A 91 -4.86 -9.54 -9.98
N PHE A 92 -5.96 -9.13 -9.35
CA PHE A 92 -7.30 -9.51 -9.79
C PHE A 92 -7.59 -9.00 -11.21
N GLY A 93 -7.22 -7.73 -11.47
CA GLY A 93 -7.37 -7.12 -12.79
C GLY A 93 -6.62 -7.88 -13.88
N ALA A 94 -5.38 -8.28 -13.63
CA ALA A 94 -4.57 -9.06 -14.57
C ALA A 94 -5.22 -10.43 -14.88
N VAL A 95 -5.70 -11.14 -13.85
CA VAL A 95 -6.26 -12.49 -14.02
C VAL A 95 -7.67 -12.47 -14.64
N ARG A 96 -8.51 -11.53 -14.23
CA ARG A 96 -9.94 -11.51 -14.62
C ARG A 96 -10.23 -10.67 -15.85
N ALA A 97 -9.51 -9.52 -16.00
CA ALA A 97 -9.79 -8.54 -17.03
C ALA A 97 -8.64 -8.32 -18.03
N HIS A 98 -7.49 -8.98 -17.82
CA HIS A 98 -6.25 -8.74 -18.56
C HIS A 98 -5.84 -7.24 -18.59
N GLY A 99 -6.09 -6.51 -17.50
CA GLY A 99 -5.87 -5.09 -17.32
C GLY A 99 -6.45 -4.61 -15.99
N PRO A 100 -6.58 -3.29 -15.76
CA PRO A 100 -7.28 -2.77 -14.59
C PRO A 100 -8.73 -3.27 -14.56
N LEU A 101 -9.26 -3.53 -13.36
CA LEU A 101 -10.68 -3.83 -13.20
C LEU A 101 -11.52 -2.63 -13.69
N PRO A 102 -12.77 -2.85 -14.15
CA PRO A 102 -13.56 -1.76 -14.75
C PRO A 102 -13.82 -0.57 -13.84
N TRP A 103 -13.75 -0.77 -12.53
CA TRP A 103 -13.99 0.25 -11.49
C TRP A 103 -12.69 0.73 -10.82
N ASP A 104 -11.52 0.24 -11.23
CA ASP A 104 -10.24 0.68 -10.70
C ASP A 104 -9.67 1.83 -11.54
N ASN A 105 -9.29 2.90 -10.86
CA ASN A 105 -8.62 4.06 -11.44
C ASN A 105 -7.11 4.08 -11.14
N ASP A 106 -6.58 2.99 -10.63
CA ASP A 106 -5.17 2.84 -10.31
C ASP A 106 -4.60 1.48 -10.75
N VAL A 107 -3.27 1.40 -10.70
CA VAL A 107 -2.52 0.15 -10.85
C VAL A 107 -1.55 0.05 -9.69
N ASP A 108 -1.63 -1.06 -8.97
CA ASP A 108 -0.81 -1.35 -7.81
C ASP A 108 0.40 -2.21 -8.22
N ILE A 109 1.61 -1.70 -7.98
CA ILE A 109 2.86 -2.40 -8.24
C ILE A 109 3.64 -2.51 -6.94
N GLY A 110 3.89 -3.75 -6.50
CA GLY A 110 4.84 -4.05 -5.44
C GLY A 110 6.26 -4.09 -6.00
N PHE A 111 7.24 -3.68 -5.23
CA PHE A 111 8.64 -3.78 -5.62
C PHE A 111 9.54 -4.12 -4.43
N ASN A 112 10.74 -4.65 -4.73
CA ASN A 112 11.72 -4.98 -3.71
C ASN A 112 12.37 -3.69 -3.18
N GLY A 113 12.04 -3.31 -1.96
CA GLY A 113 12.59 -2.13 -1.27
C GLY A 113 14.04 -2.31 -0.78
N SER A 114 14.57 -3.52 -0.88
CA SER A 114 15.97 -3.86 -0.57
C SER A 114 16.84 -3.81 -1.84
N GLY A 115 18.10 -4.12 -1.72
CA GLY A 115 19.00 -4.24 -2.87
C GLY A 115 19.18 -2.90 -3.59
N ILE A 116 18.94 -2.89 -4.90
CA ILE A 116 19.20 -1.74 -5.77
C ILE A 116 18.41 -0.50 -5.31
N PHE A 117 17.13 -0.65 -4.97
CA PHE A 117 16.32 0.47 -4.49
C PHE A 117 16.88 1.14 -3.23
N ALA A 118 17.45 0.35 -2.30
CA ALA A 118 18.01 0.87 -1.05
C ALA A 118 19.30 1.66 -1.25
N THR A 119 20.06 1.40 -2.32
CA THR A 119 21.40 1.94 -2.57
C THR A 119 21.47 2.92 -3.74
N MET A 120 20.43 2.99 -4.58
CA MET A 120 20.42 3.86 -5.76
C MET A 120 20.31 5.34 -5.40
N ASP A 121 20.71 6.20 -6.32
CA ASP A 121 20.42 7.63 -6.27
C ASP A 121 18.92 7.87 -6.47
N PHE A 122 18.24 8.23 -5.37
CA PHE A 122 16.80 8.43 -5.38
C PHE A 122 16.37 9.66 -6.19
N ASN A 123 17.21 10.68 -6.29
CA ASN A 123 16.90 11.86 -7.11
C ASN A 123 16.92 11.47 -8.59
N LYS A 124 17.94 10.69 -9.03
CA LYS A 124 18.00 10.17 -10.40
C LYS A 124 16.76 9.30 -10.71
N PHE A 125 16.30 8.52 -9.75
CA PHE A 125 15.08 7.72 -9.91
C PHE A 125 13.84 8.61 -10.08
N LEU A 126 13.68 9.68 -9.29
CA LEU A 126 12.57 10.62 -9.45
C LEU A 126 12.62 11.36 -10.79
N THR A 127 13.81 11.82 -11.21
CA THR A 127 14.01 12.49 -12.51
C THR A 127 13.56 11.61 -13.67
N ALA A 128 13.77 10.28 -13.60
CA ALA A 128 13.31 9.39 -14.65
C ALA A 128 11.78 9.40 -14.84
N PHE A 129 11.00 9.63 -13.80
CA PHE A 129 9.56 9.84 -13.94
C PHE A 129 9.24 11.21 -14.55
N GLU A 130 9.92 12.26 -14.10
CA GLU A 130 9.74 13.62 -14.61
C GLU A 130 10.06 13.72 -16.08
N ASP A 131 11.14 13.10 -16.55
CA ASP A 131 11.54 13.00 -17.97
C ASP A 131 10.47 12.31 -18.84
N ASN A 132 9.63 11.47 -18.23
CA ASN A 132 8.49 10.82 -18.88
C ASN A 132 7.15 11.57 -18.66
N GLY A 133 7.20 12.81 -18.14
CA GLY A 133 6.01 13.63 -17.87
C GLY A 133 5.13 13.09 -16.75
N LEU A 134 5.72 12.36 -15.80
CA LEU A 134 5.04 11.80 -14.64
C LEU A 134 5.53 12.50 -13.37
N LYS A 135 4.63 12.70 -12.42
CA LYS A 135 4.96 13.18 -11.08
C LYS A 135 4.90 12.07 -10.07
N VAL A 136 5.76 12.16 -9.06
CA VAL A 136 5.83 11.21 -7.96
C VAL A 136 5.56 11.92 -6.66
N TYR A 137 4.47 11.57 -5.99
CA TYR A 137 4.23 11.94 -4.62
C TYR A 137 4.72 10.84 -3.68
N HIS A 138 5.61 11.16 -2.77
CA HIS A 138 6.18 10.20 -1.83
C HIS A 138 6.37 10.80 -0.44
N ARG A 139 6.22 9.94 0.60
CA ARG A 139 6.54 10.26 1.99
C ARG A 139 7.36 9.11 2.57
N ARG A 140 8.64 9.01 2.17
CA ARG A 140 9.51 7.85 2.38
C ARG A 140 9.44 7.22 3.78
N TRP A 141 9.46 8.01 4.81
CA TRP A 141 9.56 7.50 6.18
C TRP A 141 8.21 7.43 6.93
N ILE A 142 7.18 8.11 6.44
CA ILE A 142 5.84 8.04 7.03
C ILE A 142 5.03 6.90 6.40
N THR A 143 5.05 6.76 5.08
CA THR A 143 4.18 5.88 4.28
C THR A 143 4.91 4.65 3.74
N SER A 144 5.90 4.13 4.46
CA SER A 144 6.54 2.86 4.09
C SER A 144 7.11 2.83 2.66
N ASN A 145 7.64 3.94 2.17
CA ASN A 145 8.07 4.11 0.79
C ASN A 145 6.95 3.85 -0.25
N VAL A 146 5.70 4.13 0.11
CA VAL A 146 4.62 4.19 -0.88
C VAL A 146 4.82 5.44 -1.73
N MET A 147 4.79 5.26 -3.04
CA MET A 147 4.89 6.35 -4.00
C MET A 147 3.65 6.33 -4.90
N LYS A 148 3.07 7.50 -5.13
CA LYS A 148 1.96 7.66 -6.08
C LYS A 148 2.48 8.36 -7.32
N VAL A 149 2.38 7.68 -8.46
CA VAL A 149 2.79 8.18 -9.76
C VAL A 149 1.55 8.62 -10.53
N TYR A 150 1.53 9.84 -11.00
CA TYR A 150 0.37 10.45 -11.67
C TYR A 150 0.79 11.51 -12.67
N LYS A 151 -0.19 12.04 -13.44
CA LYS A 151 -0.05 13.23 -14.26
C LYS A 151 -0.86 14.39 -13.66
N ASP A 152 -0.33 15.61 -13.74
CA ASP A 152 -0.99 16.79 -13.19
C ASP A 152 -2.38 17.05 -13.75
N ASP A 153 -2.55 16.81 -15.04
CA ASP A 153 -3.82 16.99 -15.73
C ASP A 153 -4.86 15.91 -15.40
N GLN A 154 -4.44 14.80 -14.75
CA GLN A 154 -5.30 13.66 -14.42
C GLN A 154 -4.88 12.99 -13.09
N PRO A 155 -4.93 13.71 -11.97
CA PRO A 155 -4.42 13.21 -10.68
C PRO A 155 -5.29 12.09 -10.09
N HIS A 156 -6.49 11.84 -10.63
CA HIS A 156 -7.37 10.75 -10.22
C HIS A 156 -6.96 9.40 -10.81
N ILE A 157 -6.13 9.39 -11.86
CA ILE A 157 -5.54 8.18 -12.46
C ILE A 157 -4.09 8.08 -11.99
N LYS A 158 -3.71 6.96 -11.39
CA LYS A 158 -2.39 6.81 -10.79
C LYS A 158 -1.84 5.39 -10.86
N VAL A 159 -0.55 5.27 -10.67
CA VAL A 159 0.12 4.00 -10.34
C VAL A 159 0.66 4.12 -8.92
N ASP A 160 0.23 3.24 -8.04
CA ASP A 160 0.72 3.17 -6.66
C ASP A 160 1.85 2.14 -6.57
N LEU A 161 3.01 2.59 -6.10
CA LEU A 161 4.22 1.79 -5.89
C LEU A 161 4.39 1.48 -4.41
N PHE A 162 4.53 0.20 -4.08
CA PHE A 162 4.63 -0.27 -2.71
C PHE A 162 5.95 -1.00 -2.48
N ALA A 163 6.81 -0.46 -1.61
CA ALA A 163 8.04 -1.13 -1.22
C ALA A 163 7.77 -2.28 -0.25
N PHE A 164 8.23 -3.46 -0.62
CA PHE A 164 8.22 -4.65 0.23
C PHE A 164 9.66 -5.06 0.58
N TYR A 165 9.83 -5.58 1.78
CA TYR A 165 11.12 -6.01 2.32
C TYR A 165 11.03 -7.46 2.78
N ASN A 166 12.00 -8.28 2.37
CA ASN A 166 12.05 -9.67 2.82
C ASN A 166 12.54 -9.74 4.27
N TYR A 167 11.67 -10.18 5.14
CA TYR A 167 11.99 -10.44 6.53
C TYR A 167 11.78 -11.93 6.82
N ARG A 168 12.87 -12.68 6.88
CA ARG A 168 12.88 -14.12 7.19
C ARG A 168 11.92 -14.94 6.31
N GLY A 169 11.93 -14.69 5.00
CA GLY A 169 11.09 -15.42 4.04
C GLY A 169 9.68 -14.86 3.87
N TRP A 170 9.37 -13.71 4.50
CA TRP A 170 8.11 -13.02 4.36
C TRP A 170 8.32 -11.61 3.80
N MET A 171 7.61 -11.30 2.74
CA MET A 171 7.55 -9.93 2.22
C MET A 171 6.62 -9.10 3.09
N LYS A 172 7.13 -7.98 3.57
CA LYS A 172 6.39 -7.03 4.43
C LYS A 172 6.60 -5.61 3.94
N ARG A 173 5.56 -4.81 4.02
CA ARG A 173 5.71 -3.35 3.94
C ARG A 173 6.36 -2.87 5.24
N ALA A 174 7.25 -1.87 5.15
CA ALA A 174 7.92 -1.26 6.31
C ALA A 174 7.61 0.23 6.37
N GLY A 175 7.56 0.80 7.57
CA GLY A 175 7.35 2.23 7.81
C GLY A 175 6.46 2.50 9.03
N LEU A 176 6.37 3.76 9.42
CA LEU A 176 5.57 4.17 10.57
C LEU A 176 4.08 3.81 10.39
N GLU A 177 3.57 3.97 9.18
CA GLU A 177 2.21 3.58 8.83
C GLU A 177 1.95 2.10 9.14
N THR A 178 2.80 1.19 8.68
CA THR A 178 2.64 -0.24 8.95
C THR A 178 2.85 -0.58 10.41
N TRP A 179 3.63 0.19 11.14
CA TRP A 179 3.82 0.01 12.57
C TRP A 179 2.57 0.43 13.36
N LEU A 180 1.99 1.58 13.03
CA LEU A 180 0.71 2.01 13.60
C LEU A 180 -0.44 1.08 13.22
N PHE A 181 -0.39 0.51 12.02
CA PHE A 181 -1.36 -0.45 11.49
C PHE A 181 -0.97 -1.91 11.74
N ALA A 182 0.13 -2.18 12.48
CA ALA A 182 0.63 -3.54 12.72
C ALA A 182 -0.41 -4.49 13.32
N LEU A 183 -1.38 -3.95 14.08
CA LEU A 183 -2.47 -4.72 14.65
C LEU A 183 -3.53 -5.13 13.60
N ASN A 184 -3.70 -4.34 12.53
CA ASN A 184 -4.71 -4.59 11.49
C ASN A 184 -4.11 -5.07 10.16
N TYR A 185 -2.99 -4.50 9.73
CA TYR A 185 -2.39 -4.75 8.42
C TYR A 185 -1.21 -5.71 8.44
N ASN A 186 -0.65 -6.02 9.61
CA ASN A 186 0.50 -6.91 9.69
C ASN A 186 0.20 -8.34 9.19
N LEU A 187 -1.07 -8.75 9.27
CA LEU A 187 -1.55 -10.01 8.69
C LEU A 187 -1.93 -9.85 7.22
N HIS A 188 -2.46 -8.69 6.81
CA HIS A 188 -3.02 -8.47 5.48
C HIS A 188 -2.00 -7.95 4.44
N ASP A 189 -0.90 -7.33 4.87
CA ASP A 189 0.15 -6.83 3.97
C ASP A 189 1.43 -7.67 4.01
N THR A 190 1.29 -8.94 4.35
CA THR A 190 2.42 -9.86 4.51
C THR A 190 2.13 -11.17 3.77
N TYR A 191 3.07 -11.60 2.93
CA TYR A 191 2.95 -12.84 2.16
C TYR A 191 4.32 -13.52 1.99
N PRO A 192 4.38 -14.85 1.72
CA PRO A 192 5.63 -15.56 1.54
C PRO A 192 6.46 -14.99 0.40
N ALA A 193 7.75 -14.73 0.64
CA ALA A 193 8.67 -14.17 -0.34
C ALA A 193 8.77 -15.02 -1.61
N ARG A 194 8.65 -16.36 -1.51
CA ARG A 194 8.67 -17.30 -2.63
C ARG A 194 7.65 -16.96 -3.73
N LEU A 195 6.55 -16.28 -3.39
CA LEU A 195 5.52 -15.87 -4.36
C LEU A 195 6.00 -14.78 -5.31
N VAL A 196 7.04 -14.04 -4.93
CA VAL A 196 7.60 -12.94 -5.73
C VAL A 196 9.10 -13.09 -6.02
N GLU A 197 9.65 -14.29 -5.85
CA GLU A 197 11.02 -14.62 -6.25
C GLU A 197 11.14 -14.82 -7.76
N LYS A 198 12.22 -14.31 -8.34
CA LYS A 198 12.52 -14.48 -9.79
C LYS A 198 12.83 -15.95 -10.17
N PRO A 199 12.53 -16.35 -11.40
CA PRO A 199 11.83 -15.60 -12.45
C PRO A 199 10.33 -15.49 -12.17
N LEU A 200 9.77 -14.30 -12.44
CA LEU A 200 8.33 -14.05 -12.29
C LEU A 200 7.59 -14.35 -13.60
N PRO A 201 6.36 -14.88 -13.53
CA PRO A 201 5.52 -15.00 -14.70
C PRO A 201 5.15 -13.61 -15.22
N MET A 202 5.20 -13.46 -16.57
CA MET A 202 4.78 -12.26 -17.26
C MET A 202 3.33 -12.43 -17.73
N VAL A 203 2.41 -11.72 -17.10
CA VAL A 203 0.97 -11.80 -17.40
C VAL A 203 0.54 -10.65 -18.30
N ARG A 204 -0.47 -10.89 -19.13
CA ARG A 204 -1.07 -9.85 -19.97
C ARG A 204 -1.74 -8.78 -19.11
N PHE A 205 -1.43 -7.51 -19.42
CA PHE A 205 -2.05 -6.35 -18.79
C PHE A 205 -2.31 -5.27 -19.85
N GLY A 206 -3.51 -5.25 -20.39
CA GLY A 206 -3.81 -4.44 -21.57
C GLY A 206 -3.10 -4.92 -22.82
N TYR A 207 -2.29 -4.05 -23.42
CA TYR A 207 -1.52 -4.32 -24.65
C TYR A 207 -0.06 -4.77 -24.40
N PHE A 208 0.34 -4.89 -23.15
CA PHE A 208 1.69 -5.32 -22.72
C PHE A 208 1.62 -6.42 -21.65
N LYS A 209 2.78 -6.80 -21.12
CA LYS A 209 2.88 -7.77 -20.03
C LYS A 209 3.55 -7.14 -18.82
N LEU A 210 3.12 -7.53 -17.62
CA LEU A 210 3.71 -7.14 -16.35
C LEU A 210 4.13 -8.39 -15.57
N PRO A 211 5.20 -8.28 -14.74
CA PRO A 211 5.54 -9.33 -13.80
C PRO A 211 4.40 -9.49 -12.79
N ALA A 212 4.01 -10.73 -12.53
CA ALA A 212 2.99 -11.05 -11.54
C ALA A 212 3.53 -12.04 -10.50
N PRO A 213 2.91 -12.14 -9.33
CA PRO A 213 3.25 -13.16 -8.37
C PRO A 213 3.11 -14.57 -8.96
N ARG A 214 3.95 -15.48 -8.49
CA ARG A 214 3.82 -16.92 -8.78
C ARG A 214 2.51 -17.45 -8.22
N GLU A 215 2.05 -18.56 -8.75
CA GLU A 215 0.84 -19.26 -8.29
C GLU A 215 -0.46 -18.43 -8.44
N GLY A 216 -0.51 -17.49 -9.39
CA GLY A 216 -1.73 -16.74 -9.74
C GLY A 216 -2.29 -15.95 -8.55
N LEU A 217 -3.52 -16.27 -8.14
CA LEU A 217 -4.21 -15.57 -7.05
C LEU A 217 -3.78 -16.00 -5.64
N THR A 218 -2.79 -16.87 -5.47
CA THR A 218 -2.37 -17.34 -4.14
C THR A 218 -1.94 -16.21 -3.22
N ILE A 219 -1.28 -15.17 -3.75
CA ILE A 219 -0.90 -13.97 -2.96
C ILE A 219 -2.14 -13.30 -2.34
N GLN A 220 -3.27 -13.32 -3.02
CA GLN A 220 -4.51 -12.69 -2.56
C GLN A 220 -5.09 -13.31 -1.29
N ARG A 221 -4.79 -14.59 -1.01
CA ARG A 221 -5.15 -15.24 0.27
C ARG A 221 -4.52 -14.55 1.47
N TYR A 222 -3.38 -13.90 1.27
CA TYR A 222 -2.67 -13.17 2.31
C TYR A 222 -3.09 -11.71 2.38
N LEU A 223 -3.45 -11.11 1.24
CA LEU A 223 -3.82 -9.70 1.14
C LEU A 223 -5.32 -9.47 1.42
N TYR A 224 -6.17 -10.44 1.07
CA TYR A 224 -7.62 -10.39 1.22
C TYR A 224 -8.15 -11.72 1.77
N PRO A 225 -7.80 -12.11 3.01
CA PRO A 225 -8.07 -13.45 3.54
C PRO A 225 -9.55 -13.83 3.55
N ASP A 226 -10.43 -12.84 3.72
CA ASP A 226 -11.87 -13.08 3.91
C ASP A 226 -12.66 -13.19 2.61
N ASP A 227 -12.10 -12.70 1.47
CA ASP A 227 -12.88 -12.59 0.23
C ASP A 227 -12.07 -12.71 -1.06
N TRP A 228 -10.80 -13.14 -0.99
CA TRP A 228 -9.89 -13.27 -2.14
C TRP A 228 -10.47 -14.07 -3.33
N TRP A 229 -11.44 -14.95 -3.09
CA TRP A 229 -12.09 -15.77 -4.11
C TRP A 229 -13.30 -15.08 -4.74
N LYS A 230 -13.79 -14.00 -4.15
CA LYS A 230 -14.97 -13.25 -4.63
C LYS A 230 -14.54 -12.09 -5.53
N GLU A 231 -15.46 -11.70 -6.40
CA GLU A 231 -15.36 -10.42 -7.06
C GLU A 231 -16.07 -9.38 -6.18
N VAL A 232 -15.27 -8.58 -5.47
CA VAL A 232 -15.82 -7.52 -4.61
C VAL A 232 -15.74 -6.20 -5.36
N LYS A 233 -16.89 -5.67 -5.75
CA LYS A 233 -16.99 -4.31 -6.29
C LYS A 233 -17.09 -3.32 -5.15
N PRO A 234 -16.57 -2.08 -5.30
CA PRO A 234 -16.89 -1.00 -4.37
C PRO A 234 -18.41 -0.87 -4.20
N VAL A 235 -18.86 -0.59 -2.97
CA VAL A 235 -20.30 -0.53 -2.63
C VAL A 235 -21.09 0.46 -3.50
N THR A 236 -20.40 1.48 -4.01
CA THR A 236 -20.94 2.50 -4.90
C THR A 236 -21.01 2.07 -6.37
N CYS A 237 -20.36 0.96 -6.75
CA CYS A 237 -20.40 0.39 -8.09
C CYS A 237 -21.55 -0.61 -8.21
N LYS A 238 -22.61 -0.22 -8.87
CA LYS A 238 -23.74 -1.09 -9.20
C LYS A 238 -23.50 -1.89 -10.49
#